data_a5c99c8c36337ab08128e27d8d8d04ba
#
_entry.id   a5c99c8c36337ab08128e27d8d8d04ba
#
_cell.length_a   1.000
_cell.length_b   1.000
_cell.length_c   1.000
_cell.angle_alpha   90.00
_cell.angle_beta   90.00
_cell.angle_gamma   90.00
#
_symmetry.space_group_name_H-M   'P 1'
#
loop_
_entity.id
_entity.type
_entity.pdbx_description
1 polymer ?
#
loop_
_entity_poly.entity_id
_entity_poly.type
_entity_poly.pdbx_seq_one_letter_code
_entity_poly.pdbx_strand_id
1 'polypeptide(L)'
;LACHSACAEPRTVPCASFEDTFAAVHEGAAEYAMIPVENSVAGRVADIHHLLPDGGLTIVGEHFQRVNHHLLALPGTKLEELRTVRSHIQALSQCRETLRRLGIRPVSHADTAGAAAEVAAQKDRSVGAVASALAAKIYGLDVVQAGIEDHDHNTTRFVILARQPELIAPQLAANDGAPLITSLVFRVRSVPAALFKALGGFATNGVNITKLESYLVGGRFSAAQFYADVDGHPDDKGMRHALEELRFFVQRCESAEDDAFFAGADDRLNPAATRNAMVKIIGVYPAHPFRRNPSQIGDD
;
A
#
# COMPACT_ATOMS: atom_id res chain seq x y z
N LEU A 1 -10.23 -4.61 -7.91
CA LEU A 1 -9.62 -5.93 -7.75
C LEU A 1 -9.26 -6.17 -6.28
N ALA A 2 -8.31 -5.47 -5.68
CA ALA A 2 -7.86 -5.69 -4.31
C ALA A 2 -8.99 -5.75 -3.27
N CYS A 3 -10.00 -4.87 -3.34
CA CYS A 3 -11.14 -4.93 -2.43
C CYS A 3 -11.94 -6.24 -2.56
N HIS A 4 -12.11 -6.74 -3.78
CA HIS A 4 -12.83 -8.01 -4.02
C HIS A 4 -12.02 -9.23 -3.61
N SER A 5 -10.70 -9.16 -3.70
CA SER A 5 -9.80 -10.22 -3.22
C SER A 5 -9.70 -10.22 -1.69
N ALA A 6 -9.74 -9.03 -1.07
CA ALA A 6 -9.65 -8.85 0.37
C ALA A 6 -10.99 -9.05 1.10
N CYS A 7 -12.15 -8.88 0.49
CA CYS A 7 -13.47 -8.99 1.13
C CYS A 7 -14.45 -9.77 0.27
N ALA A 8 -15.23 -10.65 0.91
CA ALA A 8 -16.35 -11.30 0.23
C ALA A 8 -17.45 -10.26 -0.06
N GLU A 9 -17.80 -10.09 -1.34
CA GLU A 9 -18.87 -9.21 -1.82
C GLU A 9 -18.80 -7.75 -1.28
N PRO A 10 -17.66 -7.03 -1.42
CA PRO A 10 -17.56 -5.68 -0.92
C PRO A 10 -18.36 -4.71 -1.79
N ARG A 11 -19.10 -3.80 -1.15
CA ARG A 11 -19.60 -2.63 -1.84
C ARG A 11 -18.48 -1.60 -1.95
N THR A 12 -17.85 -1.48 -3.12
CA THR A 12 -16.76 -0.55 -3.35
C THR A 12 -17.27 0.86 -3.64
N VAL A 13 -16.60 1.87 -3.05
CA VAL A 13 -16.79 3.30 -3.32
C VAL A 13 -15.55 3.80 -4.05
N PRO A 14 -15.61 4.04 -5.37
CA PRO A 14 -14.48 4.58 -6.10
C PRO A 14 -14.26 6.05 -5.73
N CYS A 15 -13.01 6.42 -5.43
CA CYS A 15 -12.59 7.77 -5.10
C CYS A 15 -11.58 8.27 -6.14
N ALA A 16 -11.56 9.58 -6.40
CA ALA A 16 -10.69 10.18 -7.41
C ALA A 16 -9.25 10.37 -6.91
N SER A 17 -9.06 10.55 -5.59
CA SER A 17 -7.77 10.73 -4.94
C SER A 17 -7.66 9.92 -3.65
N PHE A 18 -6.46 9.88 -3.07
CA PHE A 18 -6.26 9.28 -1.74
C PHE A 18 -6.95 10.12 -0.66
N GLU A 19 -6.92 11.44 -0.77
CA GLU A 19 -7.60 12.37 0.13
C GLU A 19 -9.10 12.10 0.15
N ASP A 20 -9.74 11.93 -1.01
CA ASP A 20 -11.17 11.57 -1.11
C ASP A 20 -11.45 10.22 -0.46
N THR A 21 -10.50 9.27 -0.54
CA THR A 21 -10.64 7.97 0.11
C THR A 21 -10.63 8.09 1.63
N PHE A 22 -9.77 8.95 2.19
CA PHE A 22 -9.77 9.25 3.62
C PHE A 22 -11.06 9.97 4.03
N ALA A 23 -11.49 10.97 3.26
CA ALA A 23 -12.73 11.72 3.50
C ALA A 23 -13.95 10.79 3.52
N ALA A 24 -14.07 9.84 2.59
CA ALA A 24 -15.16 8.89 2.53
C ALA A 24 -15.28 8.03 3.81
N VAL A 25 -14.16 7.67 4.45
CA VAL A 25 -14.17 6.95 5.72
C VAL A 25 -14.53 7.88 6.88
N HIS A 26 -14.02 9.11 6.92
CA HIS A 26 -14.35 10.09 7.96
C HIS A 26 -15.82 10.47 7.95
N GLU A 27 -16.40 10.65 6.78
CA GLU A 27 -17.81 11.00 6.58
C GLU A 27 -18.76 9.80 6.77
N GLY A 28 -18.23 8.59 6.90
CA GLY A 28 -19.02 7.37 7.07
C GLY A 28 -19.64 6.83 5.78
N ALA A 29 -19.24 7.35 4.62
CA ALA A 29 -19.62 6.81 3.31
C ALA A 29 -18.99 5.43 3.06
N ALA A 30 -17.83 5.17 3.66
CA ALA A 30 -17.15 3.88 3.70
C ALA A 30 -16.74 3.52 5.13
N GLU A 31 -16.71 2.23 5.44
CA GLU A 31 -16.24 1.70 6.73
C GLU A 31 -14.71 1.57 6.75
N TYR A 32 -14.14 1.16 5.62
CA TYR A 32 -12.71 0.94 5.43
C TYR A 32 -12.19 1.69 4.21
N ALA A 33 -10.92 2.10 4.26
CA ALA A 33 -10.16 2.50 3.09
C ALA A 33 -9.10 1.47 2.76
N MET A 34 -8.96 1.11 1.49
CA MET A 34 -7.88 0.24 1.01
C MET A 34 -6.92 1.06 0.14
N ILE A 35 -5.70 1.24 0.64
CA ILE A 35 -4.72 2.17 0.08
C ILE A 35 -3.45 1.42 -0.32
N PRO A 36 -2.96 1.52 -1.57
CA PRO A 36 -1.68 0.95 -1.97
C PRO A 36 -0.52 1.72 -1.31
N VAL A 37 0.42 1.01 -0.70
CA VAL A 37 1.59 1.64 -0.04
C VAL A 37 2.90 1.33 -0.73
N GLU A 38 2.99 0.18 -1.38
CA GLU A 38 4.19 -0.23 -2.11
C GLU A 38 3.90 -1.30 -3.17
N ASN A 39 4.75 -1.35 -4.18
CA ASN A 39 4.72 -2.38 -5.21
C ASN A 39 6.12 -2.99 -5.35
N SER A 40 6.21 -4.30 -5.49
CA SER A 40 7.49 -5.04 -5.52
C SER A 40 8.40 -4.67 -6.71
N VAL A 41 7.84 -4.12 -7.77
CA VAL A 41 8.56 -3.72 -8.99
C VAL A 41 8.71 -2.20 -9.09
N ALA A 42 7.62 -1.45 -8.81
CA ALA A 42 7.60 0.01 -8.94
C ALA A 42 8.09 0.75 -7.69
N GLY A 43 8.24 0.04 -6.56
CA GLY A 43 8.65 0.63 -5.30
C GLY A 43 7.52 1.29 -4.53
N ARG A 44 7.82 2.32 -3.74
CA ARG A 44 6.85 3.00 -2.87
C ARG A 44 5.83 3.83 -3.63
N VAL A 45 4.63 3.93 -3.08
CA VAL A 45 3.62 4.93 -3.48
C VAL A 45 3.90 6.20 -2.67
N ALA A 46 4.48 7.22 -3.29
CA ALA A 46 5.06 8.37 -2.58
C ALA A 46 4.01 9.20 -1.82
N ASP A 47 2.87 9.48 -2.45
CA ASP A 47 1.87 10.44 -1.94
C ASP A 47 1.20 9.98 -0.64
N ILE A 48 1.07 8.66 -0.44
CA ILE A 48 0.37 8.12 0.73
C ILE A 48 1.16 8.29 2.04
N HIS A 49 2.48 8.40 1.98
CA HIS A 49 3.32 8.52 3.18
C HIS A 49 3.13 9.85 3.93
N HIS A 50 2.57 10.87 3.26
CA HIS A 50 2.17 12.13 3.90
C HIS A 50 0.77 12.01 4.53
N LEU A 51 -0.13 11.26 3.90
CA LEU A 51 -1.53 11.13 4.35
C LEU A 51 -1.69 10.15 5.52
N LEU A 52 -0.94 9.03 5.53
CA LEU A 52 -1.07 8.01 6.57
C LEU A 52 -0.92 8.55 8.00
N PRO A 53 0.10 9.39 8.31
CA PRO A 53 0.27 9.91 9.65
C PRO A 53 -0.75 11.01 10.01
N ASP A 54 -1.16 11.83 9.00
CA ASP A 54 -2.01 13.02 9.19
C ASP A 54 -3.50 12.71 9.03
N GLY A 55 -3.83 11.63 8.35
CA GLY A 55 -5.19 11.32 7.91
C GLY A 55 -6.15 10.86 9.02
N GLY A 56 -5.71 10.72 10.27
CA GLY A 56 -6.59 10.40 11.41
C GLY A 56 -7.26 9.02 11.36
N LEU A 57 -6.82 8.14 10.45
CA LEU A 57 -7.27 6.76 10.36
C LEU A 57 -6.19 5.82 10.93
N THR A 58 -6.62 4.65 11.38
CA THR A 58 -5.73 3.62 11.94
C THR A 58 -5.60 2.46 10.96
N ILE A 59 -4.39 1.94 10.77
CA ILE A 59 -4.17 0.73 9.99
C ILE A 59 -4.67 -0.47 10.81
N VAL A 60 -5.66 -1.18 10.27
CA VAL A 60 -6.30 -2.33 10.90
C VAL A 60 -5.99 -3.64 10.16
N GLY A 61 -5.24 -3.56 9.06
CA GLY A 61 -4.85 -4.72 8.27
C GLY A 61 -4.03 -4.38 7.06
N GLU A 62 -3.58 -5.43 6.38
CA GLU A 62 -2.89 -5.35 5.12
C GLU A 62 -3.39 -6.42 4.14
N HIS A 63 -3.22 -6.14 2.86
CA HIS A 63 -3.53 -7.08 1.78
C HIS A 63 -2.45 -7.01 0.71
N PHE A 64 -2.10 -8.16 0.15
CA PHE A 64 -1.17 -8.27 -0.96
C PHE A 64 -1.92 -8.74 -2.19
N GLN A 65 -1.89 -7.95 -3.25
CA GLN A 65 -2.53 -8.24 -4.53
C GLN A 65 -1.46 -8.48 -5.59
N ARG A 66 -1.46 -9.66 -6.17
CA ARG A 66 -0.66 -9.93 -7.38
C ARG A 66 -1.19 -9.09 -8.53
N VAL A 67 -0.29 -8.48 -9.29
CA VAL A 67 -0.62 -7.68 -10.46
C VAL A 67 -0.31 -8.50 -11.69
N ASN A 68 -1.34 -9.07 -12.30
CA ASN A 68 -1.26 -9.80 -13.54
C ASN A 68 -1.69 -8.89 -14.68
N HIS A 69 -0.88 -8.83 -15.73
CA HIS A 69 -1.18 -8.08 -16.92
C HIS A 69 -1.56 -9.03 -18.06
N HIS A 70 -2.69 -8.75 -18.68
CA HIS A 70 -3.19 -9.52 -19.82
C HIS A 70 -3.31 -8.61 -21.04
N LEU A 71 -3.08 -9.17 -22.21
CA LEU A 71 -3.36 -8.54 -23.48
C LEU A 71 -4.84 -8.76 -23.81
N LEU A 72 -5.60 -7.69 -23.79
CA LEU A 72 -7.04 -7.67 -24.01
C LEU A 72 -7.36 -7.10 -25.38
N ALA A 73 -8.36 -7.65 -26.06
CA ALA A 73 -8.86 -7.12 -27.32
C ALA A 73 -10.35 -7.41 -27.51
N LEU A 74 -10.94 -6.88 -28.57
CA LEU A 74 -12.32 -7.17 -28.95
C LEU A 74 -12.54 -8.66 -29.17
N PRO A 75 -13.72 -9.19 -28.86
CA PRO A 75 -14.02 -10.61 -29.01
C PRO A 75 -13.68 -11.17 -30.39
N GLY A 76 -12.99 -12.32 -30.41
CA GLY A 76 -12.55 -13.00 -31.60
C GLY A 76 -11.40 -12.34 -32.35
N THR A 77 -10.71 -11.33 -31.76
CA THR A 77 -9.48 -10.76 -32.32
C THR A 77 -8.32 -11.72 -32.15
N LYS A 78 -7.55 -11.95 -33.22
CA LYS A 78 -6.33 -12.76 -33.15
C LYS A 78 -5.12 -11.88 -32.80
N LEU A 79 -4.10 -12.49 -32.19
CA LEU A 79 -2.88 -11.81 -31.78
C LEU A 79 -2.19 -11.08 -32.96
N GLU A 80 -2.19 -11.69 -34.15
CA GLU A 80 -1.54 -11.14 -35.33
C GLU A 80 -2.25 -9.91 -35.91
N GLU A 81 -3.51 -9.68 -35.53
CA GLU A 81 -4.27 -8.49 -35.95
C GLU A 81 -3.85 -7.26 -35.16
N LEU A 82 -3.32 -7.43 -33.94
CA LEU A 82 -2.94 -6.34 -33.05
C LEU A 82 -1.71 -5.58 -33.54
N ARG A 83 -1.80 -4.26 -33.60
CA ARG A 83 -0.72 -3.33 -33.95
C ARG A 83 -0.31 -2.42 -32.80
N THR A 84 -1.28 -2.05 -31.98
CA THR A 84 -1.05 -1.15 -30.84
C THR A 84 -1.75 -1.67 -29.60
N VAL A 85 -1.19 -1.36 -28.42
CA VAL A 85 -1.85 -1.58 -27.13
C VAL A 85 -1.82 -0.33 -26.30
N ARG A 86 -2.89 -0.09 -25.52
CA ARG A 86 -3.03 1.05 -24.63
C ARG A 86 -3.00 0.59 -23.17
N SER A 87 -2.35 1.32 -22.32
CA SER A 87 -2.38 1.14 -20.86
C SER A 87 -1.67 2.28 -20.15
N HIS A 88 -1.73 2.25 -18.82
CA HIS A 88 -0.88 3.11 -18.00
C HIS A 88 0.61 2.84 -18.25
N ILE A 89 1.42 3.90 -18.20
CA ILE A 89 2.85 3.82 -18.53
C ILE A 89 3.60 2.76 -17.69
N GLN A 90 3.24 2.59 -16.42
CA GLN A 90 3.85 1.58 -15.56
C GLN A 90 3.52 0.16 -16.02
N ALA A 91 2.28 -0.13 -16.38
CA ALA A 91 1.87 -1.44 -16.89
C ALA A 91 2.58 -1.76 -18.22
N LEU A 92 2.67 -0.77 -19.12
CA LEU A 92 3.41 -0.93 -20.38
C LEU A 92 4.91 -1.18 -20.16
N SER A 93 5.51 -0.54 -19.16
CA SER A 93 6.92 -0.73 -18.82
C SER A 93 7.19 -2.13 -18.25
N GLN A 94 6.23 -2.70 -17.53
CA GLN A 94 6.29 -4.05 -16.96
C GLN A 94 6.06 -5.17 -18.00
N CYS A 95 5.54 -4.83 -19.18
CA CYS A 95 5.30 -5.76 -20.29
C CYS A 95 6.18 -5.46 -21.51
N ARG A 96 7.22 -4.65 -21.34
CA ARG A 96 8.01 -4.08 -22.42
C ARG A 96 8.67 -5.13 -23.34
N GLU A 97 9.29 -6.14 -22.75
CA GLU A 97 10.01 -7.18 -23.49
C GLU A 97 9.02 -8.05 -24.27
N THR A 98 7.93 -8.44 -23.63
CA THR A 98 6.86 -9.21 -24.28
C THR A 98 6.22 -8.43 -25.42
N LEU A 99 5.84 -7.16 -25.24
CA LEU A 99 5.27 -6.34 -26.30
C LEU A 99 6.24 -6.15 -27.48
N ARG A 100 7.54 -5.97 -27.18
CA ARG A 100 8.57 -5.86 -28.24
C ARG A 100 8.71 -7.16 -29.03
N ARG A 101 8.70 -8.32 -28.37
CA ARG A 101 8.74 -9.65 -29.02
C ARG A 101 7.54 -9.88 -29.91
N LEU A 102 6.37 -9.40 -29.52
CA LEU A 102 5.13 -9.49 -30.29
C LEU A 102 5.03 -8.45 -31.42
N GLY A 103 5.95 -7.47 -31.46
CA GLY A 103 5.92 -6.40 -32.47
C GLY A 103 4.76 -5.42 -32.29
N ILE A 104 4.17 -5.35 -31.09
CA ILE A 104 3.02 -4.49 -30.78
C ILE A 104 3.51 -3.17 -30.16
N ARG A 105 3.04 -2.04 -30.70
CA ARG A 105 3.43 -0.70 -30.26
C ARG A 105 2.66 -0.28 -28.99
N PRO A 106 3.33 0.04 -27.88
CA PRO A 106 2.67 0.58 -26.69
C PRO A 106 2.25 2.05 -26.90
N VAL A 107 1.07 2.42 -26.38
CA VAL A 107 0.52 3.77 -26.37
C VAL A 107 0.05 4.08 -24.95
N SER A 108 0.59 5.13 -24.34
CA SER A 108 0.26 5.52 -22.97
C SER A 108 -1.18 6.01 -22.84
N HIS A 109 -1.83 5.60 -21.75
CA HIS A 109 -3.17 6.01 -21.32
C HIS A 109 -3.14 6.43 -19.85
N ALA A 110 -4.16 7.14 -19.38
CA ALA A 110 -4.23 7.62 -18.00
C ALA A 110 -4.26 6.48 -16.96
N ASP A 111 -4.97 5.38 -17.29
CA ASP A 111 -5.07 4.19 -16.44
C ASP A 111 -5.31 2.91 -17.27
N THR A 112 -5.16 1.74 -16.61
CA THR A 112 -5.28 0.44 -17.27
C THR A 112 -6.73 0.07 -17.60
N ALA A 113 -7.66 0.35 -16.70
CA ALA A 113 -9.07 0.00 -16.88
C ALA A 113 -9.76 0.92 -17.89
N GLY A 114 -9.46 2.23 -17.85
CA GLY A 114 -9.90 3.21 -18.85
C GLY A 114 -9.41 2.87 -20.25
N ALA A 115 -8.17 2.38 -20.38
CA ALA A 115 -7.65 1.90 -21.65
C ALA A 115 -8.49 0.72 -22.19
N ALA A 116 -8.87 -0.23 -21.35
CA ALA A 116 -9.73 -1.35 -21.74
C ALA A 116 -11.14 -0.88 -22.13
N ALA A 117 -11.71 0.08 -21.38
CA ALA A 117 -13.00 0.68 -21.73
C ALA A 117 -12.97 1.37 -23.08
N GLU A 118 -11.91 2.11 -23.38
CA GLU A 118 -11.73 2.82 -24.65
C GLU A 118 -11.62 1.83 -25.82
N VAL A 119 -10.83 0.74 -25.66
CA VAL A 119 -10.71 -0.31 -26.68
C VAL A 119 -12.07 -0.96 -26.98
N ALA A 120 -12.87 -1.26 -25.96
CA ALA A 120 -14.22 -1.78 -26.12
C ALA A 120 -15.14 -0.83 -26.87
N ALA A 121 -15.02 0.48 -26.65
CA ALA A 121 -15.85 1.51 -27.29
C ALA A 121 -15.46 1.78 -28.75
N GLN A 122 -14.16 1.76 -29.08
CA GLN A 122 -13.64 2.11 -30.41
C GLN A 122 -13.89 1.04 -31.49
N LYS A 123 -14.12 -0.20 -31.12
CA LYS A 123 -14.39 -1.35 -32.02
C LYS A 123 -13.31 -1.57 -33.10
N ASP A 124 -12.07 -1.17 -32.86
CA ASP A 124 -10.93 -1.37 -33.75
C ASP A 124 -10.14 -2.62 -33.32
N ARG A 125 -10.16 -3.66 -34.14
CA ARG A 125 -9.47 -4.93 -33.87
C ARG A 125 -7.95 -4.83 -33.90
N SER A 126 -7.39 -3.76 -34.46
CA SER A 126 -5.94 -3.53 -34.47
C SER A 126 -5.41 -2.97 -33.16
N VAL A 127 -6.32 -2.57 -32.24
CA VAL A 127 -6.00 -1.94 -30.96
C VAL A 127 -6.39 -2.85 -29.81
N GLY A 128 -5.44 -3.16 -28.92
CA GLY A 128 -5.66 -3.87 -27.68
C GLY A 128 -5.41 -3.00 -26.45
N ALA A 129 -5.65 -3.58 -25.28
CA ALA A 129 -5.30 -3.00 -24.00
C ALA A 129 -4.44 -3.96 -23.17
N VAL A 130 -3.59 -3.41 -22.30
CA VAL A 130 -2.94 -4.17 -21.23
C VAL A 130 -3.66 -3.85 -19.93
N ALA A 131 -4.37 -4.83 -19.37
CA ALA A 131 -5.14 -4.67 -18.14
C ALA A 131 -5.37 -6.01 -17.44
N SER A 132 -6.12 -5.99 -16.31
CA SER A 132 -6.48 -7.19 -15.55
C SER A 132 -7.56 -8.03 -16.23
N ALA A 133 -7.65 -9.33 -15.89
CA ALA A 133 -8.75 -10.20 -16.32
C ALA A 133 -10.13 -9.67 -15.89
N LEU A 134 -10.21 -8.98 -14.73
CA LEU A 134 -11.45 -8.32 -14.31
C LEU A 134 -11.89 -7.23 -15.27
N ALA A 135 -10.97 -6.42 -15.80
CA ALA A 135 -11.29 -5.43 -16.81
C ALA A 135 -11.83 -6.07 -18.11
N ALA A 136 -11.29 -7.23 -18.52
CA ALA A 136 -11.82 -7.99 -19.63
C ALA A 136 -13.29 -8.37 -19.39
N LYS A 137 -13.63 -8.91 -18.24
CA LYS A 137 -15.02 -9.28 -17.88
C LYS A 137 -15.96 -8.08 -17.87
N ILE A 138 -15.53 -6.95 -17.28
CA ILE A 138 -16.36 -5.74 -17.16
C ILE A 138 -16.67 -5.12 -18.53
N TYR A 139 -15.68 -5.06 -19.41
CA TYR A 139 -15.82 -4.37 -20.71
C TYR A 139 -16.12 -5.31 -21.87
N GLY A 140 -16.30 -6.61 -21.62
CA GLY A 140 -16.63 -7.60 -22.66
C GLY A 140 -15.51 -7.78 -23.68
N LEU A 141 -14.25 -7.78 -23.22
CA LEU A 141 -13.07 -8.05 -24.02
C LEU A 141 -12.60 -9.50 -23.82
N ASP A 142 -11.95 -10.06 -24.84
CA ASP A 142 -11.26 -11.34 -24.74
C ASP A 142 -9.83 -11.15 -24.23
N VAL A 143 -9.36 -12.09 -23.42
CA VAL A 143 -7.95 -12.23 -23.06
C VAL A 143 -7.24 -12.95 -24.23
N VAL A 144 -6.56 -12.19 -25.08
CA VAL A 144 -5.82 -12.74 -26.24
C VAL A 144 -4.55 -13.45 -25.78
N GLN A 145 -3.90 -12.90 -24.77
CA GLN A 145 -2.73 -13.52 -24.11
C GLN A 145 -2.70 -13.16 -22.64
N ALA A 146 -2.65 -14.18 -21.79
CA ALA A 146 -2.53 -14.02 -20.34
C ALA A 146 -1.07 -13.93 -19.91
N GLY A 147 -0.80 -13.24 -18.77
CA GLY A 147 0.50 -13.21 -18.12
C GLY A 147 1.58 -12.64 -19.06
N ILE A 148 1.40 -11.38 -19.49
CA ILE A 148 2.36 -10.73 -20.42
C ILE A 148 3.39 -9.87 -19.70
N GLU A 149 3.35 -9.81 -18.38
CA GLU A 149 4.35 -9.15 -17.55
C GLU A 149 5.72 -9.81 -17.72
N ASP A 150 6.77 -8.99 -17.75
CA ASP A 150 8.16 -9.46 -17.91
C ASP A 150 8.72 -10.09 -16.62
N HIS A 151 8.06 -9.85 -15.46
CA HIS A 151 8.43 -10.38 -14.14
C HIS A 151 7.21 -10.96 -13.43
N ASP A 152 7.32 -12.17 -12.94
CA ASP A 152 6.24 -12.95 -12.32
C ASP A 152 5.97 -12.61 -10.82
N HIS A 153 6.76 -11.70 -10.22
CA HIS A 153 6.69 -11.32 -8.81
C HIS A 153 6.09 -9.93 -8.56
N ASN A 154 5.33 -9.38 -9.52
CA ASN A 154 4.70 -8.07 -9.38
C ASN A 154 3.54 -8.14 -8.38
N THR A 155 3.75 -7.59 -7.19
CA THR A 155 2.76 -7.60 -6.10
C THR A 155 2.64 -6.21 -5.50
N THR A 156 1.41 -5.74 -5.32
CA THR A 156 1.12 -4.48 -4.63
C THR A 156 0.63 -4.79 -3.22
N ARG A 157 1.27 -4.16 -2.24
CA ARG A 157 0.81 -4.17 -0.86
C ARG A 157 -0.13 -3.01 -0.61
N PHE A 158 -1.27 -3.32 -0.03
CA PHE A 158 -2.27 -2.37 0.44
C PHE A 158 -2.31 -2.39 1.97
N VAL A 159 -2.64 -1.25 2.58
CA VAL A 159 -3.08 -1.18 3.97
C VAL A 159 -4.57 -0.93 4.02
N ILE A 160 -5.22 -1.50 5.02
CA ILE A 160 -6.65 -1.32 5.30
C ILE A 160 -6.74 -0.37 6.50
N LEU A 161 -7.43 0.73 6.30
CA LEU A 161 -7.58 1.80 7.28
C LEU A 161 -9.02 1.88 7.76
N ALA A 162 -9.20 2.19 9.05
CA ALA A 162 -10.49 2.42 9.67
C ALA A 162 -10.42 3.59 10.66
N ARG A 163 -11.60 4.17 11.01
CA ARG A 163 -11.71 5.19 12.06
C ARG A 163 -11.47 4.62 13.46
N GLN A 164 -11.84 3.38 13.67
CA GLN A 164 -11.79 2.70 14.96
C GLN A 164 -10.80 1.54 14.88
N PRO A 165 -9.81 1.48 15.80
CA PRO A 165 -8.80 0.41 15.81
C PRO A 165 -9.39 -0.98 16.03
N GLU A 166 -10.58 -1.07 16.66
CA GLU A 166 -11.27 -2.34 16.93
C GLU A 166 -11.94 -2.94 15.68
N LEU A 167 -12.11 -2.15 14.63
CA LEU A 167 -12.62 -2.65 13.35
C LEU A 167 -11.50 -3.41 12.63
N ILE A 168 -11.23 -4.63 13.10
CA ILE A 168 -10.38 -5.56 12.36
C ILE A 168 -11.14 -5.96 11.09
N ALA A 169 -10.52 -5.79 9.93
CA ALA A 169 -11.14 -6.21 8.67
C ALA A 169 -11.59 -7.68 8.76
N PRO A 170 -12.81 -8.04 8.30
CA PRO A 170 -13.43 -9.33 8.56
C PRO A 170 -12.58 -10.57 8.21
N GLN A 171 -11.70 -10.45 7.21
CA GLN A 171 -10.79 -11.54 6.83
C GLN A 171 -9.60 -11.70 7.79
N LEU A 172 -9.27 -10.66 8.54
CA LEU A 172 -8.16 -10.67 9.49
C LEU A 172 -8.61 -11.20 10.84
N ALA A 173 -9.91 -11.10 11.16
CA ALA A 173 -10.50 -11.71 12.36
C ALA A 173 -10.38 -13.24 12.38
N ALA A 174 -10.21 -13.88 11.21
CA ALA A 174 -10.04 -15.33 11.09
C ALA A 174 -8.61 -15.84 11.38
N ASN A 175 -7.64 -14.94 11.57
CA ASN A 175 -6.23 -15.29 11.80
C ASN A 175 -5.86 -15.34 13.29
N ASP A 176 -6.59 -16.13 14.09
CA ASP A 176 -6.21 -16.41 15.49
C ASP A 176 -4.79 -16.98 15.54
N GLY A 177 -3.87 -16.19 16.13
CA GLY A 177 -2.46 -16.56 16.28
C GLY A 177 -1.52 -16.11 15.15
N ALA A 178 -1.96 -15.28 14.18
CA ALA A 178 -1.04 -14.61 13.26
C ALA A 178 -0.11 -13.66 14.04
N PRO A 179 1.19 -13.55 13.65
CA PRO A 179 2.06 -12.55 14.22
C PRO A 179 1.51 -11.17 13.89
N LEU A 180 1.72 -10.23 14.80
CA LEU A 180 1.27 -8.86 14.64
C LEU A 180 2.36 -8.00 14.02
N ILE A 181 1.93 -6.98 13.30
CA ILE A 181 2.76 -5.89 12.79
C ILE A 181 2.33 -4.61 13.50
N THR A 182 3.31 -3.85 13.95
CA THR A 182 3.12 -2.49 14.43
C THR A 182 3.68 -1.52 13.42
N SER A 183 2.83 -0.66 12.87
CA SER A 183 3.24 0.46 12.02
C SER A 183 3.36 1.72 12.85
N LEU A 184 4.48 2.42 12.73
CA LEU A 184 4.76 3.62 13.49
C LEU A 184 5.44 4.70 12.66
N VAL A 185 5.27 5.95 13.09
CA VAL A 185 5.92 7.12 12.54
C VAL A 185 6.72 7.82 13.63
N PHE A 186 7.93 8.26 13.32
CA PHE A 186 8.77 8.96 14.27
C PHE A 186 9.69 9.98 13.60
N ARG A 187 10.12 10.99 14.36
CA ARG A 187 11.12 11.98 13.93
C ARG A 187 12.33 11.90 14.85
N VAL A 188 13.52 11.79 14.27
CA VAL A 188 14.77 11.82 15.04
C VAL A 188 15.38 13.21 15.06
N ARG A 189 16.14 13.51 16.10
CA ARG A 189 16.93 14.76 16.16
C ARG A 189 17.95 14.79 15.04
N SER A 190 18.14 15.95 14.41
CA SER A 190 19.13 16.14 13.34
C SER A 190 20.54 16.27 13.91
N VAL A 191 21.06 15.16 14.45
CA VAL A 191 22.42 15.04 14.99
C VAL A 191 23.08 13.76 14.49
N PRO A 192 24.43 13.70 14.43
CA PRO A 192 25.13 12.51 13.98
C PRO A 192 24.72 11.24 14.73
N ALA A 193 24.52 10.16 13.96
CA ALA A 193 24.12 8.83 14.45
C ALA A 193 22.73 8.76 15.14
N ALA A 194 21.86 9.79 15.06
CA ALA A 194 20.55 9.78 15.71
C ALA A 194 19.69 8.61 15.22
N LEU A 195 19.57 8.41 13.91
CA LEU A 195 18.81 7.31 13.34
C LEU A 195 19.39 5.94 13.76
N PHE A 196 20.70 5.77 13.72
CA PHE A 196 21.35 4.53 14.15
C PHE A 196 21.00 4.19 15.61
N LYS A 197 21.07 5.18 16.50
CA LYS A 197 20.74 5.00 17.92
C LYS A 197 19.24 4.72 18.11
N ALA A 198 18.38 5.43 17.39
CA ALA A 198 16.93 5.23 17.44
C ALA A 198 16.54 3.80 17.02
N LEU A 199 17.17 3.25 15.98
CA LEU A 199 16.91 1.89 15.50
C LEU A 199 17.62 0.83 16.34
N GLY A 200 18.67 1.19 17.08
CA GLY A 200 19.46 0.27 17.92
C GLY A 200 18.63 -0.46 18.95
N GLY A 201 17.64 0.22 19.54
CA GLY A 201 16.73 -0.37 20.52
C GLY A 201 15.91 -1.55 19.98
N PHE A 202 15.52 -1.52 18.73
CA PHE A 202 14.83 -2.68 18.09
C PHE A 202 15.78 -3.87 17.96
N ALA A 203 17.00 -3.64 17.51
CA ALA A 203 18.01 -4.70 17.35
C ALA A 203 18.39 -5.34 18.70
N THR A 204 18.64 -4.52 19.74
CA THR A 204 19.06 -5.01 21.07
C THR A 204 17.95 -5.76 21.80
N ASN A 205 16.69 -5.46 21.49
CA ASN A 205 15.54 -6.12 22.09
C ASN A 205 14.92 -7.22 21.19
N GLY A 206 15.60 -7.61 20.11
CA GLY A 206 15.19 -8.71 19.23
C GLY A 206 13.94 -8.42 18.41
N VAL A 207 13.63 -7.16 18.14
CA VAL A 207 12.49 -6.73 17.33
C VAL A 207 12.95 -6.50 15.89
N ASN A 208 12.32 -7.18 14.95
CA ASN A 208 12.63 -7.04 13.53
C ASN A 208 11.90 -5.85 12.91
N ILE A 209 12.62 -5.05 12.11
CA ILE A 209 12.05 -3.96 11.30
C ILE A 209 11.90 -4.51 9.88
N THR A 210 10.65 -4.64 9.42
CA THR A 210 10.33 -5.19 8.09
C THR A 210 10.23 -4.13 7.00
N LYS A 211 10.01 -2.87 7.39
CA LYS A 211 9.96 -1.71 6.48
C LYS A 211 10.48 -0.47 7.19
N LEU A 212 11.25 0.34 6.47
CA LEU A 212 11.70 1.65 6.92
C LEU A 212 11.74 2.60 5.72
N GLU A 213 10.96 3.67 5.79
CA GLU A 213 10.89 4.72 4.79
C GLU A 213 11.16 6.09 5.41
N SER A 214 11.83 6.97 4.69
CA SER A 214 12.05 8.35 5.12
C SER A 214 11.41 9.33 4.15
N TYR A 215 10.89 10.43 4.68
CA TYR A 215 10.34 11.52 3.90
C TYR A 215 10.55 12.86 4.57
N LEU A 216 10.60 13.93 3.76
CA LEU A 216 10.84 15.28 4.24
C LEU A 216 9.58 15.87 4.87
N VAL A 217 9.76 16.65 5.92
CA VAL A 217 8.66 17.33 6.61
C VAL A 217 8.68 18.81 6.25
N GLY A 218 7.52 19.34 5.82
CA GLY A 218 7.35 20.77 5.52
C GLY A 218 8.34 21.34 4.50
N GLY A 219 8.80 20.52 3.55
CA GLY A 219 9.76 20.93 2.52
C GLY A 219 11.19 21.22 3.04
N ARG A 220 11.48 20.88 4.30
CA ARG A 220 12.81 21.12 4.90
C ARG A 220 13.72 19.92 4.65
N PHE A 221 14.82 20.14 3.94
CA PHE A 221 15.83 19.09 3.65
C PHE A 221 16.55 18.55 4.90
N SER A 222 16.43 19.22 6.03
CA SER A 222 17.08 18.83 7.31
C SER A 222 16.13 18.08 8.27
N ALA A 223 14.84 17.97 7.98
CA ALA A 223 13.86 17.30 8.83
C ALA A 223 13.34 16.07 8.13
N ALA A 224 13.71 14.89 8.64
CA ALA A 224 13.21 13.62 8.14
C ALA A 224 12.25 12.99 9.16
N GLN A 225 11.08 12.59 8.67
CA GLN A 225 10.15 11.71 9.36
C GLN A 225 10.32 10.31 8.81
N PHE A 226 10.21 9.33 9.67
CA PHE A 226 10.37 7.92 9.33
C PHE A 226 9.06 7.19 9.55
N TYR A 227 8.69 6.37 8.59
CA TYR A 227 7.66 5.34 8.72
C TYR A 227 8.37 4.01 8.89
N ALA A 228 7.94 3.19 9.85
CA ALA A 228 8.46 1.84 10.02
C ALA A 228 7.33 0.85 10.29
N ASP A 229 7.46 -0.36 9.72
CA ASP A 229 6.73 -1.55 10.14
C ASP A 229 7.67 -2.44 10.93
N VAL A 230 7.23 -2.89 12.09
CA VAL A 230 8.00 -3.75 12.99
C VAL A 230 7.17 -4.95 13.41
N ASP A 231 7.83 -6.10 13.57
CA ASP A 231 7.17 -7.33 14.01
C ASP A 231 6.85 -7.27 15.51
N GLY A 232 5.62 -7.60 15.90
CA GLY A 232 5.17 -7.72 17.29
C GLY A 232 4.14 -6.68 17.70
N HIS A 233 3.63 -6.87 18.93
CA HIS A 233 2.66 -5.97 19.57
C HIS A 233 3.39 -4.97 20.49
N PRO A 234 2.92 -3.72 20.64
CA PRO A 234 3.53 -2.73 21.54
C PRO A 234 3.67 -3.19 23.00
N ASP A 235 2.80 -4.08 23.47
CA ASP A 235 2.84 -4.63 24.83
C ASP A 235 3.82 -5.80 25.00
N ASP A 236 4.36 -6.34 23.91
CA ASP A 236 5.41 -7.35 23.98
C ASP A 236 6.63 -6.77 24.69
N LYS A 237 7.28 -7.57 25.55
CA LYS A 237 8.39 -7.09 26.38
C LYS A 237 9.51 -6.46 25.55
N GLY A 238 9.93 -7.12 24.45
CA GLY A 238 10.97 -6.61 23.55
C GLY A 238 10.55 -5.33 22.86
N MET A 239 9.33 -5.28 22.31
CA MET A 239 8.78 -4.10 21.64
C MET A 239 8.66 -2.90 22.59
N ARG A 240 8.17 -3.12 23.80
CA ARG A 240 8.04 -2.05 24.79
C ARG A 240 9.39 -1.39 25.13
N HIS A 241 10.43 -2.22 25.37
CA HIS A 241 11.77 -1.70 25.61
C HIS A 241 12.33 -0.98 24.38
N ALA A 242 12.15 -1.54 23.18
CA ALA A 242 12.57 -0.90 21.92
C ALA A 242 11.90 0.47 21.71
N LEU A 243 10.59 0.57 22.00
CA LEU A 243 9.86 1.84 21.94
C LEU A 243 10.30 2.84 23.02
N GLU A 244 10.63 2.39 24.22
CA GLU A 244 11.20 3.24 25.28
C GLU A 244 12.55 3.81 24.86
N GLU A 245 13.44 3.00 24.29
CA GLU A 245 14.72 3.44 23.76
C GLU A 245 14.55 4.40 22.58
N LEU A 246 13.64 4.09 21.63
CA LEU A 246 13.31 4.97 20.51
C LEU A 246 12.92 6.37 20.99
N ARG A 247 12.03 6.46 22.00
CA ARG A 247 11.56 7.73 22.57
C ARG A 247 12.69 8.61 23.10
N PHE A 248 13.77 8.03 23.55
CA PHE A 248 14.92 8.77 24.06
C PHE A 248 15.71 9.49 22.95
N PHE A 249 15.70 8.94 21.73
CA PHE A 249 16.45 9.48 20.59
C PHE A 249 15.60 10.30 19.62
N VAL A 250 14.29 10.25 19.72
CA VAL A 250 13.41 11.06 18.90
C VAL A 250 13.43 12.54 19.31
N GLN A 251 12.99 13.38 18.42
CA GLN A 251 12.77 14.79 18.67
C GLN A 251 11.63 14.96 19.69
N ARG A 252 11.69 16.01 20.52
CA ARG A 252 10.57 16.42 21.34
C ARG A 252 9.64 17.31 20.54
N CYS A 253 8.34 17.28 20.85
CA CYS A 253 7.38 18.22 20.29
C CYS A 253 7.76 19.63 20.71
N GLU A 254 8.00 20.52 19.77
CA GLU A 254 8.42 21.91 20.01
C GLU A 254 7.28 22.91 19.73
N SER A 255 6.21 22.45 19.09
CA SER A 255 5.04 23.26 18.76
C SER A 255 3.74 22.57 19.15
N ALA A 256 2.67 23.37 19.32
CA ALA A 256 1.33 22.85 19.56
C ALA A 256 0.81 22.00 18.36
N GLU A 257 1.27 22.28 17.13
CA GLU A 257 0.94 21.52 15.93
C GLU A 257 1.62 20.15 15.96
N ASP A 258 2.89 20.08 16.34
CA ASP A 258 3.60 18.81 16.53
C ASP A 258 2.94 17.98 17.63
N ASP A 259 2.57 18.60 18.74
CA ASP A 259 1.91 17.95 19.87
C ASP A 259 0.55 17.39 19.45
N ALA A 260 -0.25 18.15 18.71
CA ALA A 260 -1.54 17.73 18.17
C ALA A 260 -1.38 16.56 17.17
N PHE A 261 -0.37 16.61 16.30
CA PHE A 261 -0.08 15.57 15.32
C PHE A 261 0.28 14.23 15.97
N PHE A 262 1.18 14.26 16.97
CA PHE A 262 1.64 13.05 17.66
C PHE A 262 0.70 12.59 18.79
N ALA A 263 -0.19 13.46 19.31
CA ALA A 263 -1.19 13.13 20.32
C ALA A 263 -2.45 12.45 19.75
N GLY A 264 -2.74 12.59 18.45
CA GLY A 264 -3.98 12.11 17.82
C GLY A 264 -4.06 10.59 17.59
N ALA A 265 -3.14 9.80 18.12
CA ALA A 265 -3.24 8.35 18.12
C ALA A 265 -3.97 7.87 19.40
N ASP A 266 -4.76 6.81 19.26
CA ASP A 266 -5.46 6.15 20.36
C ASP A 266 -4.56 6.05 21.60
N ASP A 267 -4.98 6.63 22.73
CA ASP A 267 -4.24 6.61 24.02
C ASP A 267 -3.90 5.18 24.48
N ARG A 268 -4.63 4.16 23.98
CA ARG A 268 -4.37 2.74 24.22
C ARG A 268 -3.14 2.24 23.48
N LEU A 269 -2.88 2.77 22.27
CA LEU A 269 -1.71 2.44 21.46
C LEU A 269 -0.50 3.33 21.79
N ASN A 270 -0.73 4.51 22.39
CA ASN A 270 0.28 5.46 22.80
C ASN A 270 0.09 5.83 24.28
N PRO A 271 0.58 5.02 25.26
CA PRO A 271 0.43 5.32 26.67
C PRO A 271 1.04 6.68 27.07
N ALA A 272 0.45 7.31 28.07
CA ALA A 272 0.72 8.70 28.52
C ALA A 272 2.20 9.12 28.69
N ALA A 273 3.14 8.18 28.75
CA ALA A 273 4.59 8.45 28.79
C ALA A 273 5.16 9.02 27.48
N THR A 274 4.34 9.09 26.41
CA THR A 274 4.73 9.55 25.05
C THR A 274 4.40 11.00 24.75
N ARG A 275 3.69 11.71 25.60
CA ARG A 275 3.10 13.02 25.29
C ARG A 275 4.05 14.08 24.71
N ASN A 276 5.36 13.93 24.81
CA ASN A 276 6.33 14.90 24.29
C ASN A 276 7.34 14.27 23.32
N ALA A 277 7.14 13.04 22.87
CA ALA A 277 8.06 12.37 21.96
C ALA A 277 7.41 12.23 20.59
N MET A 278 8.12 12.60 19.54
CA MET A 278 7.64 12.46 18.16
C MET A 278 7.67 11.00 17.70
N VAL A 279 6.86 10.17 18.35
CA VAL A 279 6.57 8.78 17.97
C VAL A 279 5.06 8.57 18.01
N LYS A 280 4.49 8.07 16.92
CA LYS A 280 3.07 7.76 16.79
C LYS A 280 2.90 6.37 16.22
N ILE A 281 2.20 5.48 16.93
CA ILE A 281 1.73 4.21 16.38
C ILE A 281 0.49 4.52 15.56
N ILE A 282 0.50 4.12 14.28
CA ILE A 282 -0.58 4.37 13.32
C ILE A 282 -1.35 3.09 12.97
N GLY A 283 -0.96 1.95 13.55
CA GLY A 283 -1.71 0.70 13.43
C GLY A 283 -0.99 -0.47 14.10
N VAL A 284 -1.81 -1.43 14.59
CA VAL A 284 -1.38 -2.74 15.05
C VAL A 284 -2.35 -3.74 14.43
N TYR A 285 -1.84 -4.67 13.62
CA TYR A 285 -2.68 -5.55 12.82
C TYR A 285 -2.00 -6.90 12.55
N PRO A 286 -2.77 -7.96 12.23
CA PRO A 286 -2.22 -9.25 11.87
C PRO A 286 -1.40 -9.18 10.58
N ALA A 287 -0.23 -9.82 10.59
CA ALA A 287 0.61 -9.97 9.40
C ALA A 287 -0.11 -10.86 8.37
N HIS A 288 -0.17 -10.40 7.13
CA HIS A 288 -0.73 -11.18 6.04
C HIS A 288 0.10 -12.45 5.75
N PRO A 289 -0.50 -13.61 5.46
CA PRO A 289 0.20 -14.87 5.19
C PRO A 289 1.28 -14.77 4.11
N PHE A 290 1.10 -13.90 3.13
CA PHE A 290 2.08 -13.62 2.07
C PHE A 290 3.48 -13.24 2.59
N ARG A 291 3.59 -12.58 3.74
CA ARG A 291 4.89 -12.23 4.33
C ARG A 291 5.74 -13.45 4.66
N ARG A 292 5.10 -14.58 4.96
CA ARG A 292 5.78 -15.85 5.27
C ARG A 292 5.94 -16.75 4.06
N ASN A 293 4.99 -16.72 3.15
CA ASN A 293 4.98 -17.57 1.97
C ASN A 293 4.46 -16.81 0.73
N PRO A 294 5.37 -16.17 -0.05
CA PRO A 294 5.00 -15.39 -1.23
C PRO A 294 4.30 -16.20 -2.34
N SER A 295 4.38 -17.53 -2.32
CA SER A 295 3.74 -18.39 -3.33
C SER A 295 2.24 -18.66 -3.05
N GLN A 296 1.67 -18.19 -1.94
CA GLN A 296 0.28 -18.44 -1.56
C GLN A 296 -0.74 -17.43 -2.10
N ILE A 297 -0.34 -16.41 -2.83
CA ILE A 297 -1.32 -15.57 -3.54
C ILE A 297 -1.77 -16.34 -4.78
N GLY A 298 -3.07 -16.70 -4.80
CA GLY A 298 -3.69 -17.29 -5.97
C GLY A 298 -3.60 -16.36 -7.17
N ASP A 299 -3.40 -16.94 -8.34
CA ASP A 299 -3.60 -16.25 -9.61
C ASP A 299 -5.13 -16.07 -9.77
N ASP A 300 -5.64 -14.82 -9.65
CA ASP A 300 -7.02 -14.47 -10.00
C ASP A 300 -7.18 -14.31 -11.52
#